data_5d1d90fb8f51714a0f9a1c8eafc973a3
#
_entry.id   5d1d90fb8f51714a0f9a1c8eafc973a3
#
_cell.length_a   1.000
_cell.length_b   1.000
_cell.length_c   1.000
_cell.angle_alpha   90.00
_cell.angle_beta   90.00
_cell.angle_gamma   90.00
#
_symmetry.space_group_name_H-M   'P 1'
#
loop_
_entity.id
_entity.type
_entity.pdbx_description
1 polymer ?
#
loop_
_entity_poly.entity_id
_entity_poly.type
_entity_poly.pdbx_seq_one_letter_code
_entity_poly.pdbx_strand_id
1 'polypeptide(L)'
;TYAELFEEHAGCAMHDTAAVASLAQNLDIETEGVHPDVVVNKVFEETVEDALVGPVFVVDYPASLCPLTKRKADNPDIAERFELFIHGMELANAYTELNDPLLQDKLFRTQLDGLDEEDSMAKLDTEFLEALKIGMPPAGGMGIGIDRLVMLLTNSRSIRDVIFFPLLKPESAGGEGRNQKGSKAVEAQSAGPSTNSTDLTETNRDE
;
A
#
# COMPACT_ATOMS: atom_id res chain seq x y z
N THR A 1 11.97 -5.66 3.19
CA THR A 1 11.95 -4.19 3.28
C THR A 1 11.29 -3.58 2.06
N TYR A 2 10.82 -2.34 2.20
CA TYR A 2 10.24 -1.56 1.09
C TYR A 2 11.19 -1.46 -0.10
N ALA A 3 12.45 -1.12 0.17
CA ALA A 3 13.46 -0.95 -0.89
C ALA A 3 13.77 -2.25 -1.65
N GLU A 4 13.87 -3.39 -0.96
CA GLU A 4 14.11 -4.70 -1.60
C GLU A 4 12.95 -5.09 -2.50
N LEU A 5 11.72 -4.96 -2.02
CA LEU A 5 10.53 -5.24 -2.82
C LEU A 5 10.41 -4.33 -4.03
N PHE A 6 10.71 -3.04 -3.84
CA PHE A 6 10.72 -2.08 -4.95
C PHE A 6 11.73 -2.51 -6.02
N GLU A 7 12.97 -2.82 -5.63
CA GLU A 7 14.01 -3.23 -6.59
C GLU A 7 13.65 -4.54 -7.30
N GLU A 8 13.09 -5.50 -6.57
CA GLU A 8 12.68 -6.81 -7.11
C GLU A 8 11.57 -6.69 -8.17
N HIS A 9 10.56 -5.89 -7.91
CA HIS A 9 9.36 -5.82 -8.75
C HIS A 9 9.40 -4.68 -9.78
N ALA A 10 9.96 -3.52 -9.43
CA ALA A 10 10.11 -2.39 -10.35
C ALA A 10 11.35 -2.54 -11.26
N GLY A 11 12.30 -3.42 -10.90
CA GLY A 11 13.51 -3.67 -11.70
C GLY A 11 14.54 -2.54 -11.64
N CYS A 12 14.41 -1.58 -10.74
CA CYS A 12 15.37 -0.51 -10.51
C CYS A 12 15.39 -0.12 -9.03
N ALA A 13 16.48 0.50 -8.59
CA ALA A 13 16.56 1.01 -7.24
C ALA A 13 15.68 2.25 -7.04
N MET A 14 14.99 2.37 -5.92
CA MET A 14 14.06 3.47 -5.64
C MET A 14 14.70 4.87 -5.65
N HIS A 15 16.02 4.95 -5.45
CA HIS A 15 16.79 6.20 -5.49
C HIS A 15 17.34 6.55 -6.89
N ASP A 16 17.18 5.67 -7.88
CA ASP A 16 17.48 5.98 -9.29
C ASP A 16 16.31 6.77 -9.90
N THR A 17 16.37 8.09 -9.70
CA THR A 17 15.29 9.00 -10.11
C THR A 17 15.01 8.95 -11.60
N ALA A 18 16.01 8.68 -12.45
CA ALA A 18 15.84 8.60 -13.90
C ALA A 18 15.12 7.31 -14.31
N ALA A 19 15.49 6.18 -13.72
CA ALA A 19 14.84 4.90 -13.97
C ALA A 19 13.40 4.92 -13.45
N VAL A 20 13.17 5.43 -12.22
CA VAL A 20 11.85 5.59 -11.64
C VAL A 20 10.95 6.48 -12.48
N ALA A 21 11.45 7.63 -12.96
CA ALA A 21 10.66 8.54 -13.81
C ALA A 21 10.28 7.88 -15.15
N SER A 22 11.20 7.14 -15.76
CA SER A 22 10.91 6.38 -16.99
C SER A 22 9.86 5.29 -16.77
N LEU A 23 9.94 4.56 -15.65
CA LEU A 23 8.97 3.53 -15.30
C LEU A 23 7.60 4.16 -14.98
N ALA A 24 7.56 5.26 -14.25
CA ALA A 24 6.33 5.98 -13.93
C ALA A 24 5.60 6.43 -15.21
N GLN A 25 6.32 6.94 -16.22
CA GLN A 25 5.74 7.28 -17.52
C GLN A 25 5.15 6.05 -18.24
N ASN A 26 5.81 4.90 -18.17
CA ASN A 26 5.29 3.66 -18.77
C ASN A 26 4.02 3.14 -18.06
N LEU A 27 3.84 3.51 -16.80
CA LEU A 27 2.69 3.16 -15.98
C LEU A 27 1.58 4.24 -15.99
N ASP A 28 1.71 5.27 -16.85
CA ASP A 28 0.80 6.41 -16.91
C ASP A 28 0.67 7.17 -15.55
N ILE A 29 1.74 7.16 -14.75
CA ILE A 29 1.82 7.88 -13.47
C ILE A 29 2.28 9.32 -13.76
N GLU A 30 1.51 10.29 -13.27
CA GLU A 30 1.87 11.71 -13.36
C GLU A 30 3.09 12.03 -12.49
N THR A 31 4.08 12.70 -13.09
CA THR A 31 5.34 13.04 -12.43
C THR A 31 5.59 14.53 -12.35
N GLU A 32 4.91 15.35 -13.18
CA GLU A 32 5.11 16.80 -13.24
C GLU A 32 4.53 17.48 -11.99
N GLY A 33 5.35 18.24 -11.29
CA GLY A 33 4.95 18.89 -10.04
C GLY A 33 4.76 17.96 -8.83
N VAL A 34 5.01 16.65 -8.98
CA VAL A 34 4.87 15.67 -7.91
C VAL A 34 6.21 15.44 -7.23
N HIS A 35 6.20 15.36 -5.88
CA HIS A 35 7.42 15.07 -5.13
C HIS A 35 7.97 13.68 -5.52
N PRO A 36 9.30 13.52 -5.73
CA PRO A 36 9.89 12.25 -6.18
C PRO A 36 9.49 11.03 -5.35
N ASP A 37 9.43 11.15 -4.03
CA ASP A 37 9.06 10.02 -3.16
C ASP A 37 7.60 9.61 -3.33
N VAL A 38 6.71 10.55 -3.67
CA VAL A 38 5.31 10.24 -4.01
C VAL A 38 5.24 9.46 -5.32
N VAL A 39 6.10 9.80 -6.30
CA VAL A 39 6.22 9.02 -7.54
C VAL A 39 6.73 7.61 -7.26
N VAL A 40 7.76 7.47 -6.40
CA VAL A 40 8.26 6.17 -5.94
C VAL A 40 7.13 5.35 -5.30
N ASN A 41 6.33 5.97 -4.44
CA ASN A 41 5.21 5.27 -3.78
C ASN A 41 4.15 4.80 -4.78
N LYS A 42 3.77 5.64 -5.74
CA LYS A 42 2.82 5.24 -6.79
C LYS A 42 3.34 4.08 -7.66
N VAL A 43 4.64 4.09 -7.97
CA VAL A 43 5.28 2.97 -8.66
C VAL A 43 5.24 1.71 -7.80
N PHE A 44 5.49 1.82 -6.49
CA PHE A 44 5.38 0.70 -5.56
C PHE A 44 3.96 0.12 -5.54
N GLU A 45 2.94 0.95 -5.40
CA GLU A 45 1.53 0.55 -5.43
C GLU A 45 1.19 -0.24 -6.71
N GLU A 46 1.63 0.24 -7.88
CA GLU A 46 1.32 -0.37 -9.18
C GLU A 46 2.14 -1.64 -9.49
N THR A 47 3.33 -1.78 -8.92
CA THR A 47 4.24 -2.89 -9.30
C THR A 47 4.41 -3.95 -8.23
N VAL A 48 4.24 -3.59 -6.95
CA VAL A 48 4.57 -4.46 -5.81
C VAL A 48 3.33 -5.03 -5.12
N GLU A 49 2.33 -4.20 -4.83
CA GLU A 49 1.25 -4.59 -3.92
C GLU A 49 0.49 -5.82 -4.39
N ASP A 50 0.14 -5.90 -5.67
CA ASP A 50 -0.58 -7.05 -6.24
C ASP A 50 0.22 -8.36 -6.19
N ALA A 51 1.55 -8.28 -6.07
CA ALA A 51 2.44 -9.44 -5.94
C ALA A 51 2.51 -9.98 -4.50
N LEU A 52 2.05 -9.23 -3.51
CA LEU A 52 2.09 -9.60 -2.09
C LEU A 52 0.93 -10.55 -1.73
N VAL A 53 0.99 -11.80 -2.17
CA VAL A 53 -0.11 -12.78 -2.05
C VAL A 53 -0.26 -13.34 -0.63
N GLY A 54 0.83 -13.67 0.04
CA GLY A 54 0.83 -14.22 1.41
C GLY A 54 0.70 -13.11 2.46
N PRO A 55 0.59 -13.44 3.75
CA PRO A 55 0.75 -12.43 4.79
C PRO A 55 2.19 -11.94 4.79
N VAL A 56 2.39 -10.71 4.32
CA VAL A 56 3.70 -10.06 4.19
C VAL A 56 3.71 -8.79 5.02
N PHE A 57 4.70 -8.65 5.90
CA PHE A 57 4.97 -7.38 6.56
C PHE A 57 6.00 -6.61 5.73
N VAL A 58 5.57 -5.52 5.13
CA VAL A 58 6.46 -4.55 4.48
C VAL A 58 6.96 -3.59 5.54
N VAL A 59 8.27 -3.48 5.67
CA VAL A 59 8.94 -2.66 6.69
C VAL A 59 9.89 -1.65 6.03
N ASP A 60 10.42 -0.73 6.83
CA ASP A 60 11.47 0.19 6.38
C ASP A 60 11.01 1.14 5.27
N TYR A 61 9.85 1.77 5.49
CA TYR A 61 9.32 2.78 4.60
C TYR A 61 10.19 4.03 4.55
N PRO A 62 10.29 4.71 3.40
CA PRO A 62 10.91 6.03 3.32
C PRO A 62 10.25 7.01 4.29
N ALA A 63 11.06 7.71 5.08
CA ALA A 63 10.55 8.62 6.11
C ALA A 63 9.79 9.82 5.54
N SER A 64 10.08 10.22 4.31
CA SER A 64 9.39 11.27 3.57
C SER A 64 7.91 10.96 3.30
N LEU A 65 7.56 9.67 3.19
CA LEU A 65 6.18 9.22 3.03
C LEU A 65 5.41 9.11 4.35
N CYS A 66 6.09 9.28 5.49
CA CYS A 66 5.56 8.97 6.80
C CYS A 66 5.66 10.16 7.77
N PRO A 67 4.89 11.24 7.59
CA PRO A 67 5.06 12.49 8.33
C PRO A 67 4.66 12.41 9.80
N LEU A 68 3.92 11.38 10.22
CA LEU A 68 3.48 11.16 11.60
C LEU A 68 4.30 10.09 12.32
N THR A 69 5.29 9.51 11.64
CA THR A 69 6.04 8.36 12.13
C THR A 69 7.42 8.79 12.62
N LYS A 70 7.84 8.21 13.73
CA LYS A 70 9.19 8.36 14.24
C LYS A 70 10.19 7.74 13.26
N ARG A 71 11.32 8.40 13.09
CA ARG A 71 12.41 7.91 12.24
C ARG A 71 13.31 6.97 13.02
N LYS A 72 13.91 6.00 12.33
CA LYS A 72 14.93 5.14 12.94
C LYS A 72 16.11 5.97 13.45
N ALA A 73 16.62 5.62 14.62
CA ALA A 73 17.71 6.36 15.25
C ALA A 73 19.05 6.20 14.51
N ASP A 74 19.26 5.07 13.87
CA ASP A 74 20.45 4.74 13.09
C ASP A 74 20.35 5.17 11.63
N ASN A 75 19.14 5.37 11.12
CA ASN A 75 18.89 5.83 9.75
C ASN A 75 17.65 6.74 9.69
N PRO A 76 17.81 8.07 9.77
CA PRO A 76 16.68 9.00 9.80
C PRO A 76 15.90 9.09 8.48
N ASP A 77 16.38 8.49 7.39
CA ASP A 77 15.66 8.42 6.11
C ASP A 77 14.64 7.28 6.07
N ILE A 78 14.61 6.45 7.12
CA ILE A 78 13.69 5.33 7.29
C ILE A 78 12.72 5.61 8.44
N ALA A 79 11.44 5.35 8.21
CA ALA A 79 10.39 5.41 9.22
C ALA A 79 10.27 4.09 10.01
N GLU A 80 9.99 4.19 11.30
CA GLU A 80 9.64 3.03 12.14
C GLU A 80 8.17 2.64 11.89
N ARG A 81 7.91 2.06 10.71
CA ARG A 81 6.58 1.68 10.22
C ARG A 81 6.61 0.29 9.61
N PHE A 82 5.48 -0.41 9.71
CA PHE A 82 5.17 -1.54 8.86
C PHE A 82 3.74 -1.47 8.33
N GLU A 83 3.52 -2.14 7.22
CA GLU A 83 2.19 -2.47 6.69
C GLU A 83 2.08 -3.99 6.50
N LEU A 84 0.91 -4.53 6.81
CA LEU A 84 0.59 -5.94 6.58
C LEU A 84 -0.27 -6.06 5.33
N PHE A 85 0.26 -6.75 4.34
CA PHE A 85 -0.46 -7.10 3.11
C PHE A 85 -0.90 -8.56 3.12
N ILE A 86 -2.11 -8.81 2.65
CA ILE A 86 -2.64 -10.16 2.40
C ILE A 86 -3.43 -10.10 1.10
N HIS A 87 -3.07 -10.94 0.12
CA HIS A 87 -3.67 -10.96 -1.21
C HIS A 87 -3.71 -9.58 -1.91
N GLY A 88 -2.59 -8.86 -1.89
CA GLY A 88 -2.48 -7.54 -2.49
C GLY A 88 -3.26 -6.44 -1.75
N MET A 89 -3.83 -6.74 -0.59
CA MET A 89 -4.57 -5.76 0.21
C MET A 89 -3.79 -5.38 1.47
N GLU A 90 -3.56 -4.10 1.69
CA GLU A 90 -3.13 -3.59 2.99
C GLU A 90 -4.22 -3.88 4.02
N LEU A 91 -3.95 -4.77 4.95
CA LEU A 91 -4.88 -5.14 6.02
C LEU A 91 -4.70 -4.28 7.26
N ALA A 92 -3.45 -3.97 7.59
CA ALA A 92 -3.10 -3.19 8.76
C ALA A 92 -1.84 -2.38 8.52
N ASN A 93 -1.72 -1.25 9.23
CA ASN A 93 -0.49 -0.50 9.35
C ASN A 93 -0.20 -0.20 10.83
N ALA A 94 1.07 -0.07 11.16
CA ALA A 94 1.49 0.32 12.49
C ALA A 94 2.82 1.07 12.42
N TYR A 95 3.01 1.97 13.36
CA TYR A 95 4.24 2.76 13.45
C TYR A 95 4.50 3.25 14.87
N THR A 96 5.76 3.59 15.13
CA THR A 96 6.12 4.36 16.31
C THR A 96 5.69 5.80 16.10
N GLU A 97 4.86 6.33 16.98
CA GLU A 97 4.33 7.69 16.90
C GLU A 97 5.46 8.73 17.00
N LEU A 98 5.40 9.72 16.10
CA LEU A 98 6.31 10.87 16.21
C LEU A 98 5.88 11.73 17.39
N ASN A 99 6.79 11.87 18.38
CA ASN A 99 6.55 12.63 19.61
C ASN A 99 7.47 13.85 19.75
N ASP A 100 8.12 14.29 18.68
CA ASP A 100 8.91 15.51 18.60
C ASP A 100 8.07 16.64 17.97
N PRO A 101 7.61 17.64 18.76
CA PRO A 101 6.76 18.70 18.25
C PRO A 101 7.46 19.63 17.25
N LEU A 102 8.78 19.77 17.32
CA LEU A 102 9.53 20.63 16.39
C LEU A 102 9.66 19.96 15.02
N LEU A 103 9.96 18.67 15.02
CA LEU A 103 10.00 17.89 13.79
C LEU A 103 8.61 17.80 13.17
N GLN A 104 7.57 17.57 13.97
CA GLN A 104 6.19 17.49 13.49
C GLN A 104 5.72 18.80 12.83
N ASP A 105 5.99 19.96 13.45
CA ASP A 105 5.65 21.27 12.86
C ASP A 105 6.36 21.46 11.50
N LYS A 106 7.65 21.11 11.43
CA LYS A 106 8.40 21.16 10.18
C LYS A 106 7.81 20.28 9.10
N LEU A 107 7.46 19.02 9.42
CA LEU A 107 6.91 18.09 8.45
C LEU A 107 5.52 18.52 7.95
N PHE A 108 4.67 19.02 8.82
CA PHE A 108 3.36 19.56 8.42
C PHE A 108 3.49 20.75 7.48
N ARG A 109 4.43 21.67 7.74
CA ARG A 109 4.67 22.80 6.82
C ARG A 109 5.18 22.33 5.47
N THR A 110 6.09 21.36 5.44
CA THR A 110 6.60 20.79 4.18
C THR A 110 5.49 20.13 3.35
N GLN A 111 4.49 19.50 4.00
CA GLN A 111 3.34 18.93 3.30
C GLN A 111 2.41 20.00 2.69
N LEU A 112 2.39 21.19 3.26
CA LEU A 112 1.59 22.31 2.77
C LEU A 112 2.33 23.18 1.74
N ASP A 113 3.65 23.00 1.61
CA ASP A 113 4.45 23.76 0.66
C ASP A 113 3.97 23.49 -0.78
N GLY A 114 3.61 24.56 -1.48
CA GLY A 114 3.11 24.51 -2.85
C GLY A 114 1.61 24.27 -2.99
N LEU A 115 0.86 24.17 -1.89
CA LEU A 115 -0.59 24.12 -1.91
C LEU A 115 -1.15 25.53 -1.69
N ASP A 116 -2.04 26.00 -2.57
CA ASP A 116 -2.77 27.23 -2.37
C ASP A 116 -3.76 27.08 -1.20
N GLU A 117 -3.69 27.98 -0.22
CA GLU A 117 -4.57 27.96 0.97
C GLU A 117 -6.05 28.01 0.62
N GLU A 118 -6.42 28.61 -0.52
CA GLU A 118 -7.81 28.76 -0.97
C GLU A 118 -8.35 27.49 -1.65
N ASP A 119 -7.51 26.71 -2.32
CA ASP A 119 -7.89 25.50 -3.06
C ASP A 119 -7.66 24.21 -2.25
N SER A 120 -6.85 24.27 -1.21
CA SER A 120 -6.51 23.12 -0.38
C SER A 120 -7.41 23.02 0.86
N MET A 121 -8.06 21.85 1.04
CA MET A 121 -8.71 21.52 2.31
C MET A 121 -7.71 21.18 3.43
N ALA A 122 -6.43 21.06 3.10
CA ALA A 122 -5.36 20.77 4.05
C ALA A 122 -4.99 22.05 4.82
N LYS A 123 -5.13 21.99 6.14
CA LYS A 123 -4.77 23.07 7.05
C LYS A 123 -3.78 22.58 8.06
N LEU A 124 -2.89 23.48 8.51
CA LEU A 124 -2.00 23.19 9.60
C LEU A 124 -2.80 22.92 10.89
N ASP A 125 -2.69 21.71 11.43
CA ASP A 125 -3.33 21.36 12.71
C ASP A 125 -2.51 21.93 13.88
N THR A 126 -2.81 23.18 14.20
CA THR A 126 -2.16 23.89 15.29
C THR A 126 -2.55 23.35 16.66
N GLU A 127 -3.78 22.83 16.83
CA GLU A 127 -4.25 22.26 18.08
C GLU A 127 -3.50 20.98 18.42
N PHE A 128 -3.29 20.12 17.43
CA PHE A 128 -2.47 18.92 17.56
C PHE A 128 -1.02 19.27 17.96
N LEU A 129 -0.42 20.27 17.29
CA LEU A 129 0.95 20.70 17.62
C LEU A 129 1.06 21.27 19.03
N GLU A 130 0.08 22.06 19.49
CA GLU A 130 0.07 22.58 20.86
C GLU A 130 -0.09 21.44 21.88
N ALA A 131 -0.96 20.48 21.62
CA ALA A 131 -1.11 19.29 22.45
C ALA A 131 0.21 18.48 22.53
N LEU A 132 0.88 18.31 21.38
CA LEU A 132 2.15 17.59 21.30
C LEU A 132 3.27 18.28 22.09
N LYS A 133 3.27 19.63 22.15
CA LYS A 133 4.22 20.43 22.95
C LYS A 133 4.06 20.24 24.46
N ILE A 134 2.86 19.89 24.93
CA ILE A 134 2.61 19.58 26.34
C ILE A 134 3.35 18.30 26.73
N GLY A 135 3.44 17.35 25.81
CA GLY A 135 4.22 16.13 25.92
C GLY A 135 3.42 14.90 25.49
N MET A 136 4.06 14.08 24.68
CA MET A 136 3.55 12.75 24.27
C MET A 136 4.58 11.69 24.68
N PRO A 137 4.21 10.70 25.52
CA PRO A 137 5.11 9.60 25.85
C PRO A 137 5.40 8.75 24.60
N PRO A 138 6.50 7.97 24.60
CA PRO A 138 6.71 6.98 23.54
C PRO A 138 5.50 6.08 23.40
N ALA A 139 4.96 6.00 22.20
CA ALA A 139 3.76 5.23 21.89
C ALA A 139 3.89 4.57 20.52
N GLY A 140 3.21 3.46 20.31
CA GLY A 140 3.00 2.83 19.02
C GLY A 140 1.52 2.85 18.68
N GLY A 141 1.21 3.20 17.44
CA GLY A 141 -0.14 3.16 16.88
C GLY A 141 -0.30 1.98 15.90
N MET A 142 -1.49 1.41 15.83
CA MET A 142 -1.83 0.39 14.85
C MET A 142 -3.26 0.58 14.37
N GLY A 143 -3.43 0.60 13.03
CA GLY A 143 -4.72 0.56 12.37
C GLY A 143 -4.96 -0.80 11.71
N ILE A 144 -6.17 -1.35 11.86
CA ILE A 144 -6.59 -2.58 11.19
C ILE A 144 -7.86 -2.30 10.42
N GLY A 145 -7.87 -2.60 9.12
CA GLY A 145 -9.04 -2.50 8.27
C GLY A 145 -10.05 -3.61 8.56
N ILE A 146 -11.04 -3.34 9.40
CA ILE A 146 -12.02 -4.35 9.82
C ILE A 146 -12.82 -4.89 8.62
N ASP A 147 -13.24 -4.04 7.71
CA ASP A 147 -13.94 -4.47 6.50
C ASP A 147 -13.07 -5.40 5.64
N ARG A 148 -11.79 -5.07 5.45
CA ARG A 148 -10.83 -5.92 4.75
C ARG A 148 -10.60 -7.26 5.48
N LEU A 149 -10.55 -7.24 6.82
CA LEU A 149 -10.48 -8.46 7.62
C LEU A 149 -11.72 -9.34 7.42
N VAL A 150 -12.91 -8.74 7.43
CA VAL A 150 -14.16 -9.46 7.16
C VAL A 150 -14.16 -10.03 5.74
N MET A 151 -13.71 -9.27 4.73
CA MET A 151 -13.56 -9.78 3.36
C MET A 151 -12.70 -11.05 3.31
N LEU A 152 -11.55 -11.06 4.00
CA LEU A 152 -10.68 -12.24 4.08
C LEU A 152 -11.38 -13.43 4.75
N LEU A 153 -12.02 -13.21 5.89
CA LEU A 153 -12.68 -14.28 6.68
C LEU A 153 -13.89 -14.87 5.96
N THR A 154 -14.59 -14.08 5.13
CA THR A 154 -15.78 -14.51 4.39
C THR A 154 -15.49 -14.86 2.93
N ASN A 155 -14.23 -14.75 2.49
CA ASN A 155 -13.84 -14.92 1.09
C ASN A 155 -14.64 -14.01 0.14
N SER A 156 -14.93 -12.79 0.57
CA SER A 156 -15.65 -11.78 -0.23
C SER A 156 -14.64 -10.95 -1.04
N ARG A 157 -14.95 -10.73 -2.33
CA ARG A 157 -14.05 -10.03 -3.25
C ARG A 157 -14.20 -8.52 -3.25
N SER A 158 -15.30 -8.02 -2.70
CA SER A 158 -15.62 -6.58 -2.71
C SER A 158 -16.00 -6.12 -1.31
N ILE A 159 -15.52 -4.95 -0.94
CA ILE A 159 -15.89 -4.29 0.31
C ILE A 159 -17.42 -4.04 0.41
N ARG A 160 -18.09 -3.91 -0.73
CA ARG A 160 -19.57 -3.75 -0.79
C ARG A 160 -20.31 -4.97 -0.29
N ASP A 161 -19.69 -6.15 -0.37
CA ASP A 161 -20.31 -7.41 0.06
C ASP A 161 -20.29 -7.57 1.57
N VAL A 162 -19.45 -6.80 2.27
CA VAL A 162 -19.28 -6.88 3.73
C VAL A 162 -19.86 -5.67 4.47
N ILE A 163 -20.21 -4.60 3.77
CA ILE A 163 -20.86 -3.41 4.35
C ILE A 163 -22.37 -3.55 4.18
N PHE A 164 -23.13 -3.51 5.31
CA PHE A 164 -24.58 -3.70 5.30
C PHE A 164 -25.35 -2.66 4.48
N PHE A 165 -24.90 -1.39 4.49
CA PHE A 165 -25.56 -0.28 3.79
C PHE A 165 -24.53 0.57 3.04
N PRO A 166 -23.95 0.05 1.93
CA PRO A 166 -22.96 0.78 1.18
C PRO A 166 -23.58 2.01 0.49
N LEU A 167 -22.91 3.15 0.61
CA LEU A 167 -23.28 4.34 -0.16
C LEU A 167 -22.92 4.11 -1.64
N LEU A 168 -23.92 4.01 -2.48
CA LEU A 168 -23.76 3.92 -3.92
C LEU A 168 -23.84 5.31 -4.55
N LYS A 169 -23.06 5.56 -5.60
CA LYS A 169 -23.27 6.75 -6.42
C LYS A 169 -24.69 6.71 -6.99
N PRO A 170 -25.44 7.82 -6.97
CA PRO A 170 -26.73 7.89 -7.65
C PRO A 170 -26.56 7.49 -9.13
N GLU A 171 -27.41 6.62 -9.63
CA GLU A 171 -27.45 6.36 -11.06
C GLU A 171 -27.81 7.68 -11.75
N SER A 172 -26.92 8.18 -12.59
CA SER A 172 -27.21 9.36 -13.42
C SER A 172 -28.32 8.95 -14.39
N ALA A 173 -29.49 9.55 -14.23
CA ALA A 173 -30.59 9.40 -15.17
C ALA A 173 -30.15 9.91 -16.56
N GLY A 174 -29.83 8.99 -17.48
CA GLY A 174 -29.60 9.25 -18.88
C GLY A 174 -28.15 9.55 -19.28
N GLY A 175 -27.48 8.55 -19.79
CA GLY A 175 -26.17 8.68 -20.46
C GLY A 175 -25.62 7.33 -20.87
N GLU A 176 -25.77 7.05 -22.14
CA GLU A 176 -25.27 5.82 -22.80
C GLU A 176 -23.78 5.60 -22.56
N GLY A 177 -23.44 4.36 -22.23
CA GLY A 177 -22.21 3.70 -22.61
C GLY A 177 -20.89 4.39 -22.27
N ARG A 178 -20.40 4.27 -21.03
CA ARG A 178 -18.95 4.35 -20.77
C ARG A 178 -18.46 3.03 -20.21
N ASN A 179 -17.69 2.37 -21.06
CA ASN A 179 -16.88 1.18 -20.85
C ASN A 179 -16.36 1.07 -19.40
N GLN A 180 -16.82 0.05 -18.72
CA GLN A 180 -16.18 -0.44 -17.50
C GLN A 180 -14.79 -0.93 -17.89
N LYS A 181 -13.76 -0.21 -17.53
CA LYS A 181 -12.43 -0.80 -17.41
C LYS A 181 -12.54 -1.83 -16.30
N GLY A 182 -12.52 -3.10 -16.73
CA GLY A 182 -12.69 -4.23 -15.85
C GLY A 182 -11.59 -4.30 -14.81
N SER A 183 -12.00 -4.49 -13.57
CA SER A 183 -11.16 -5.12 -12.57
C SER A 183 -10.62 -6.41 -13.17
N LYS A 184 -9.31 -6.54 -13.31
CA LYS A 184 -8.66 -7.78 -13.69
C LYS A 184 -9.01 -8.82 -12.64
N ALA A 185 -9.95 -9.71 -12.99
CA ALA A 185 -10.21 -10.89 -12.22
C ALA A 185 -8.96 -11.78 -12.30
N VAL A 186 -8.33 -12.02 -11.18
CA VAL A 186 -7.33 -13.08 -11.06
C VAL A 186 -8.11 -14.40 -11.12
N GLU A 187 -8.12 -15.05 -12.28
CA GLU A 187 -8.59 -16.44 -12.41
C GLU A 187 -7.60 -17.35 -11.66
N ALA A 188 -7.99 -17.77 -10.47
CA ALA A 188 -7.34 -18.88 -9.79
C ALA A 188 -7.62 -20.15 -10.59
N GLN A 189 -6.63 -20.64 -11.33
CA GLN A 189 -6.66 -21.97 -11.93
C GLN A 189 -6.69 -23.01 -10.81
N SER A 190 -7.84 -23.62 -10.63
CA SER A 190 -8.00 -24.82 -9.81
C SER A 190 -7.34 -25.99 -10.55
N ALA A 191 -6.13 -26.34 -10.14
CA ALA A 191 -5.52 -27.62 -10.51
C ALA A 191 -6.25 -28.73 -9.76
N GLY A 192 -7.13 -29.46 -10.45
CA GLY A 192 -7.70 -30.69 -9.96
C GLY A 192 -6.63 -31.82 -9.86
N PRO A 193 -6.77 -32.74 -8.93
CA PRO A 193 -5.81 -33.84 -8.79
C PRO A 193 -5.94 -34.81 -9.96
N SER A 194 -4.87 -34.97 -10.73
CA SER A 194 -4.72 -36.02 -11.73
C SER A 194 -4.57 -37.38 -11.01
N THR A 195 -5.58 -38.20 -11.09
CA THR A 195 -5.49 -39.62 -10.71
C THR A 195 -4.82 -40.37 -11.86
N ASN A 196 -3.55 -40.68 -11.70
CA ASN A 196 -2.87 -41.68 -12.53
C ASN A 196 -3.04 -43.07 -11.89
N SER A 197 -3.93 -43.83 -12.48
CA SER A 197 -3.98 -45.29 -12.27
C SER A 197 -2.81 -45.93 -13.00
N THR A 198 -1.85 -46.46 -12.28
CA THR A 198 -0.81 -47.31 -12.83
C THR A 198 -1.29 -48.75 -12.81
N ASP A 199 -1.44 -49.25 -14.01
CA ASP A 199 -1.68 -50.66 -14.34
C ASP A 199 -0.49 -51.54 -13.94
N LEU A 200 -0.79 -52.56 -13.18
CA LEU A 200 0.18 -53.62 -12.80
C LEU A 200 0.18 -54.67 -13.91
N THR A 201 1.24 -54.78 -14.64
CA THR A 201 1.53 -56.01 -15.41
C THR A 201 2.78 -56.63 -14.86
N GLU A 202 2.53 -57.82 -14.31
CA GLU A 202 3.54 -58.85 -13.97
C GLU A 202 4.35 -59.22 -15.22
N THR A 203 5.66 -59.37 -15.05
CA THR A 203 6.40 -60.42 -15.79
C THR A 203 7.54 -60.92 -14.92
N ASN A 204 7.40 -62.22 -14.72
CA ASN A 204 8.32 -63.19 -14.13
C ASN A 204 9.61 -63.35 -14.95
N ARG A 205 10.69 -63.75 -14.30
CA ARG A 205 11.73 -64.78 -14.61
C ARG A 205 13.18 -64.32 -14.51
N ASP A 206 13.81 -65.08 -13.62
CA ASP A 206 15.08 -65.81 -13.72
C ASP A 206 16.39 -65.00 -13.92
N GLU A 207 17.20 -64.93 -12.91
CA GLU A 207 18.37 -65.77 -12.47
C GLU A 207 18.96 -65.20 -11.17
#